data_96c721af77fa614031e61a3fda6dd096
#
_entry.id   96c721af77fa614031e61a3fda6dd096
#
_cell.length_a   1.000
_cell.length_b   1.000
_cell.length_c   1.000
_cell.angle_alpha   90.00
_cell.angle_beta   90.00
_cell.angle_gamma   90.00
#
_symmetry.space_group_name_H-M   'P 1'
#
loop_
_entity.id
_entity.type
_entity.pdbx_description
1 polymer ?
#
loop_
_entity_poly.entity_id
_entity_poly.type
_entity_poly.pdbx_seq_one_letter_code
_entity_poly.pdbx_strand_id
1 'polypeptide(L)'
;MTAVPARPHDRPQPEECDRVGGGARPVGPTRPRLPPKAEACSGAAPGPRWHNRSCVEATLGPLLPLFERERRAGRTLALGILVHTQGSTYRKPGALILMAANGDYAGLISGGCLEGDLREHALRVIKSGQPHTVQYDLQGPDELLWGLGLGCEGAMRILILPVGAAHDWQPLRYLAEALAAHVPAVMGIVSDSSQPGVPVGSLALPHDPQGRTPAALRSEGVREALAQALAAGESRWLHAQNGSFTLFAVPLALPPRVLILGAGPDAAPVVDFAARLNWRVTVLDHRAAYANAAHFPAAEAVHHARPDELGALGLGGYAAAVLMSHHLATDLSYLRALATSAVPYVGLLGPAARRDKLLARLGLEARALNGRLHAPIGLPLGGRTPEAVALAIVAEIQAFLGGGLPQARSGVAQRLRRASAD
;
A
#
# COMPACT_ATOMS: atom_id res chain seq x y z
N MET A 1 19.53 69.36 -1.00
CA MET A 1 18.36 70.25 -0.82
C MET A 1 17.25 69.34 -0.38
N THR A 2 17.09 69.19 0.91
CA THR A 2 16.06 69.82 1.76
C THR A 2 14.69 69.45 1.22
N ALA A 3 13.84 68.80 1.92
CA ALA A 3 13.30 68.85 3.23
C ALA A 3 11.96 68.11 3.19
N VAL A 4 11.63 67.38 4.15
CA VAL A 4 10.82 67.60 5.37
C VAL A 4 9.36 67.08 5.26
N PRO A 5 8.83 66.50 6.31
CA PRO A 5 7.72 65.56 6.34
C PRO A 5 6.37 66.18 6.73
N ALA A 6 5.28 65.47 6.52
CA ALA A 6 3.97 65.82 7.07
C ALA A 6 3.39 64.71 7.94
N ARG A 7 2.84 65.15 9.05
CA ARG A 7 2.25 64.41 10.18
C ARG A 7 0.71 64.24 10.01
N PRO A 8 0.06 63.56 10.97
CA PRO A 8 -1.08 62.71 10.81
C PRO A 8 -2.41 63.32 11.27
N HIS A 9 -3.49 62.66 10.96
CA HIS A 9 -4.86 62.74 11.54
C HIS A 9 -5.77 61.95 10.56
N ASP A 10 -6.75 61.10 10.89
CA ASP A 10 -7.70 61.09 11.98
C ASP A 10 -8.26 59.66 12.13
N ARG A 11 -8.52 59.26 13.37
CA ARG A 11 -9.38 58.15 13.70
C ARG A 11 -10.82 58.65 13.84
N PRO A 12 -11.84 57.91 13.44
CA PRO A 12 -13.15 57.96 14.07
C PRO A 12 -13.33 56.87 15.14
N GLN A 13 -13.94 57.27 16.25
CA GLN A 13 -14.35 56.46 17.37
C GLN A 13 -15.66 55.70 17.09
N PRO A 14 -16.00 54.67 17.90
CA PRO A 14 -17.08 53.74 17.62
C PRO A 14 -18.44 54.25 18.11
N GLU A 15 -19.46 53.96 17.31
CA GLU A 15 -20.85 54.04 17.74
C GLU A 15 -21.29 52.76 18.46
N GLU A 16 -21.79 52.95 19.66
CA GLU A 16 -22.56 51.96 20.43
C GLU A 16 -23.85 51.60 19.71
N CYS A 17 -24.14 50.33 19.57
CA CYS A 17 -25.52 49.86 19.40
C CYS A 17 -25.73 48.51 20.13
N ASP A 18 -26.85 48.49 20.75
CA ASP A 18 -27.41 47.73 21.83
C ASP A 18 -27.35 46.19 21.80
N ARG A 19 -27.39 45.68 23.00
CA ARG A 19 -27.58 44.32 23.48
C ARG A 19 -28.83 43.64 22.90
N VAL A 20 -28.67 42.43 22.35
CA VAL A 20 -29.66 41.36 22.53
C VAL A 20 -28.90 40.09 22.85
N GLY A 21 -29.25 39.47 23.97
CA GLY A 21 -28.58 38.29 24.51
C GLY A 21 -28.93 37.01 23.77
N GLY A 22 -27.92 36.16 23.63
CA GLY A 22 -28.04 34.77 23.18
C GLY A 22 -26.73 34.06 23.45
N GLY A 23 -26.61 33.45 24.63
CA GLY A 23 -25.40 32.77 25.05
C GLY A 23 -25.07 31.53 24.17
N ALA A 24 -24.13 31.67 23.28
CA ALA A 24 -23.45 30.53 22.66
C ALA A 24 -22.18 30.27 23.45
N ARG A 25 -22.12 29.15 24.13
CA ARG A 25 -20.89 28.61 24.73
C ARG A 25 -19.87 28.34 23.64
N PRO A 26 -18.57 28.64 23.86
CA PRO A 26 -17.53 28.27 22.90
C PRO A 26 -17.45 26.74 22.79
N VAL A 27 -17.63 26.23 21.57
CA VAL A 27 -17.38 24.81 21.24
C VAL A 27 -15.87 24.64 21.25
N GLY A 28 -15.37 23.96 22.27
CA GLY A 28 -13.98 23.53 22.33
C GLY A 28 -13.65 22.57 21.16
N PRO A 29 -12.37 22.38 20.82
CA PRO A 29 -11.97 21.53 19.71
C PRO A 29 -12.52 20.11 19.93
N THR A 30 -13.34 19.65 18.99
CA THR A 30 -13.89 18.30 18.96
C THR A 30 -12.75 17.30 18.85
N ARG A 31 -12.55 16.51 19.90
CA ARG A 31 -11.64 15.35 19.90
C ARG A 31 -12.06 14.41 18.77
N PRO A 32 -11.13 13.95 17.89
CA PRO A 32 -11.44 12.89 16.97
C PRO A 32 -11.77 11.62 17.79
N ARG A 33 -13.02 11.16 17.71
CA ARG A 33 -13.45 9.90 18.32
C ARG A 33 -12.84 8.74 17.51
N LEU A 34 -12.25 7.79 18.20
CA LEU A 34 -11.90 6.49 17.62
C LEU A 34 -13.18 5.86 17.02
N PRO A 35 -13.07 5.20 15.86
CA PRO A 35 -14.24 4.55 15.25
C PRO A 35 -14.80 3.47 16.20
N PRO A 36 -16.13 3.24 16.19
CA PRO A 36 -16.76 2.24 17.03
C PRO A 36 -16.20 0.85 16.74
N LYS A 37 -16.12 0.02 17.78
CA LYS A 37 -15.71 -1.39 17.68
C LYS A 37 -16.55 -2.07 16.61
N ALA A 38 -15.91 -2.63 15.59
CA ALA A 38 -16.55 -3.58 14.70
C ALA A 38 -17.00 -4.78 15.55
N GLU A 39 -18.28 -5.06 15.55
CA GLU A 39 -18.84 -6.26 16.21
C GLU A 39 -18.17 -7.49 15.62
N ALA A 40 -17.61 -8.32 16.50
CA ALA A 40 -16.96 -9.55 16.14
C ALA A 40 -18.02 -10.53 15.61
N CYS A 41 -18.12 -10.66 14.28
CA CYS A 41 -18.70 -11.82 13.67
C CYS A 41 -17.83 -13.03 14.04
N SER A 42 -18.38 -13.93 14.85
CA SER A 42 -17.80 -15.21 15.22
C SER A 42 -17.79 -16.16 14.01
N GLY A 43 -16.74 -16.05 13.24
CA GLY A 43 -16.38 -16.81 12.07
C GLY A 43 -15.03 -16.32 11.61
N ALA A 44 -13.96 -16.67 12.36
CA ALA A 44 -12.62 -16.26 12.04
C ALA A 44 -12.21 -16.84 10.69
N ALA A 45 -12.38 -16.08 9.63
CA ALA A 45 -11.60 -16.29 8.41
C ALA A 45 -10.11 -16.27 8.80
N PRO A 46 -9.27 -17.18 8.28
CA PRO A 46 -7.83 -17.15 8.56
C PRO A 46 -7.31 -15.77 8.19
N GLY A 47 -6.70 -15.10 9.16
CA GLY A 47 -6.14 -13.76 8.97
C GLY A 47 -5.20 -13.74 7.78
N PRO A 48 -5.01 -12.58 7.14
CA PRO A 48 -4.23 -12.48 5.91
C PRO A 48 -2.85 -13.10 6.13
N ARG A 49 -2.52 -14.11 5.33
CA ARG A 49 -1.19 -14.73 5.34
C ARG A 49 -0.20 -13.74 4.70
N TRP A 50 0.51 -12.99 5.52
CA TRP A 50 1.50 -12.00 5.08
C TRP A 50 2.74 -12.64 4.43
N HIS A 51 2.93 -13.96 4.57
CA HIS A 51 4.17 -14.67 4.26
C HIS A 51 4.44 -15.00 2.80
N ASN A 52 3.60 -14.59 1.82
CA ASN A 52 3.88 -14.93 0.42
C ASN A 52 3.31 -13.91 -0.58
N ARG A 53 3.41 -12.60 -0.31
CA ARG A 53 2.89 -11.57 -1.21
C ARG A 53 3.95 -10.86 -2.06
N SER A 54 5.20 -11.35 -2.06
CA SER A 54 6.28 -10.77 -2.86
C SER A 54 6.11 -10.96 -4.38
N CYS A 55 5.12 -11.75 -4.81
CA CYS A 55 4.89 -12.05 -6.23
C CYS A 55 3.71 -11.29 -6.85
N VAL A 56 2.98 -10.45 -6.08
CA VAL A 56 1.88 -9.67 -6.66
C VAL A 56 2.44 -8.45 -7.39
N GLU A 57 2.33 -8.45 -8.70
CA GLU A 57 2.85 -7.37 -9.57
C GLU A 57 1.90 -6.17 -9.64
N ALA A 58 0.58 -6.38 -9.48
CA ALA A 58 -0.41 -5.32 -9.55
C ALA A 58 -0.39 -4.45 -8.29
N THR A 59 0.23 -3.28 -8.38
CA THR A 59 0.25 -2.26 -7.33
C THR A 59 -0.54 -1.04 -7.79
N LEU A 60 -1.56 -0.65 -7.02
CA LEU A 60 -2.45 0.46 -7.39
C LEU A 60 -2.02 1.80 -6.79
N GLY A 61 -1.39 1.81 -5.61
CA GLY A 61 -1.05 3.03 -4.90
C GLY A 61 -0.39 4.11 -5.76
N PRO A 62 0.67 3.80 -6.53
CA PRO A 62 1.32 4.76 -7.41
C PRO A 62 0.43 5.33 -8.51
N LEU A 63 -0.62 4.61 -8.93
CA LEU A 63 -1.52 5.00 -10.00
C LEU A 63 -2.63 5.95 -9.52
N LEU A 64 -2.99 5.90 -8.23
CA LEU A 64 -4.14 6.62 -7.69
C LEU A 64 -4.08 8.14 -7.86
N PRO A 65 -2.96 8.84 -7.64
CA PRO A 65 -2.92 10.30 -7.81
C PRO A 65 -3.28 10.73 -9.23
N LEU A 66 -2.75 10.01 -10.24
CA LEU A 66 -3.09 10.26 -11.65
C LEU A 66 -4.56 9.91 -11.93
N PHE A 67 -5.01 8.75 -11.47
CA PHE A 67 -6.39 8.30 -11.64
C PHE A 67 -7.40 9.30 -11.08
N GLU A 68 -7.24 9.73 -9.83
CA GLU A 68 -8.16 10.65 -9.18
C GLU A 68 -8.16 12.04 -9.81
N ARG A 69 -6.99 12.52 -10.24
CA ARG A 69 -6.87 13.80 -10.96
C ARG A 69 -7.68 13.78 -12.26
N GLU A 70 -7.46 12.77 -13.09
CA GLU A 70 -8.10 12.68 -14.40
C GLU A 70 -9.60 12.35 -14.29
N ARG A 71 -9.98 11.51 -13.32
CA ARG A 71 -11.38 11.19 -13.02
C ARG A 71 -12.18 12.44 -12.61
N ARG A 72 -11.63 13.28 -11.73
CA ARG A 72 -12.26 14.55 -11.33
C ARG A 72 -12.41 15.51 -12.50
N ALA A 73 -11.49 15.48 -13.43
CA ALA A 73 -11.53 16.29 -14.65
C ALA A 73 -12.39 15.67 -15.76
N GLY A 74 -12.97 14.49 -15.55
CA GLY A 74 -13.77 13.78 -16.55
C GLY A 74 -12.99 13.27 -17.76
N ARG A 75 -11.65 13.18 -17.67
CA ARG A 75 -10.78 12.83 -18.79
C ARG A 75 -10.45 11.33 -18.80
N THR A 76 -10.70 10.69 -19.93
CA THR A 76 -10.42 9.27 -20.14
C THR A 76 -8.91 8.98 -20.07
N LEU A 77 -8.58 7.86 -19.45
CA LEU A 77 -7.25 7.29 -19.28
C LEU A 77 -7.12 5.98 -20.08
N ALA A 78 -5.90 5.51 -20.25
CA ALA A 78 -5.59 4.16 -20.73
C ALA A 78 -4.85 3.38 -19.64
N LEU A 79 -5.34 2.19 -19.30
CA LEU A 79 -4.72 1.27 -18.36
C LEU A 79 -4.04 0.14 -19.14
N GLY A 80 -2.72 0.12 -19.14
CA GLY A 80 -1.90 -0.97 -19.66
C GLY A 80 -1.70 -2.05 -18.61
N ILE A 81 -1.89 -3.31 -18.99
CA ILE A 81 -1.78 -4.49 -18.14
C ILE A 81 -0.84 -5.47 -18.83
N LEU A 82 0.26 -5.81 -18.19
CA LEU A 82 1.18 -6.85 -18.69
C LEU A 82 0.53 -8.21 -18.51
N VAL A 83 0.03 -8.79 -19.60
CA VAL A 83 -0.72 -10.06 -19.56
C VAL A 83 0.14 -11.28 -19.84
N HIS A 84 1.27 -11.14 -20.53
CA HIS A 84 2.17 -12.27 -20.81
C HIS A 84 3.62 -11.80 -20.91
N THR A 85 4.56 -12.66 -20.48
CA THR A 85 5.99 -12.46 -20.66
C THR A 85 6.68 -13.78 -21.00
N GLN A 86 7.74 -13.71 -21.79
CA GLN A 86 8.63 -14.81 -22.09
C GLN A 86 10.08 -14.33 -21.94
N GLY A 87 10.97 -15.16 -21.42
CA GLY A 87 12.36 -14.79 -21.19
C GLY A 87 12.57 -13.80 -20.04
N SER A 88 13.64 -13.01 -20.15
CA SER A 88 14.04 -12.03 -19.13
C SER A 88 13.28 -10.70 -19.36
N THR A 89 12.42 -10.32 -18.43
CA THR A 89 11.64 -9.09 -18.47
C THR A 89 11.74 -8.34 -17.15
N TYR A 90 11.70 -7.00 -17.20
CA TYR A 90 11.80 -6.14 -16.03
C TYR A 90 10.66 -6.37 -15.03
N ARG A 91 9.42 -6.47 -15.53
CA ARG A 91 8.24 -6.78 -14.72
C ARG A 91 7.60 -8.11 -15.18
N LYS A 92 6.75 -8.65 -14.33
CA LYS A 92 6.04 -9.91 -14.59
C LYS A 92 4.56 -9.68 -14.87
N PRO A 93 3.82 -10.68 -15.40
CA PRO A 93 2.39 -10.56 -15.68
C PRO A 93 1.60 -10.09 -14.46
N GLY A 94 0.71 -9.12 -14.68
CA GLY A 94 -0.03 -8.41 -13.63
C GLY A 94 0.48 -6.99 -13.37
N ALA A 95 1.68 -6.60 -13.85
CA ALA A 95 2.17 -5.23 -13.74
C ALA A 95 1.24 -4.25 -14.48
N LEU A 96 1.06 -3.05 -13.89
CA LEU A 96 0.13 -2.03 -14.36
C LEU A 96 0.88 -0.75 -14.73
N ILE A 97 0.39 -0.07 -15.77
CA ILE A 97 0.74 1.31 -16.12
C ILE A 97 -0.51 2.08 -16.49
N LEU A 98 -0.66 3.30 -15.97
CA LEU A 98 -1.78 4.18 -16.26
C LEU A 98 -1.26 5.40 -17.03
N MET A 99 -1.92 5.75 -18.13
CA MET A 99 -1.50 6.84 -19.02
C MET A 99 -2.65 7.79 -19.30
N ALA A 100 -2.34 9.09 -19.29
CA ALA A 100 -3.26 10.17 -19.64
C ALA A 100 -2.98 10.72 -21.05
N ALA A 101 -3.96 11.39 -21.65
CA ALA A 101 -3.86 11.94 -22.99
C ALA A 101 -2.76 13.02 -23.14
N ASN A 102 -2.42 13.74 -22.06
CA ASN A 102 -1.37 14.74 -22.03
C ASN A 102 0.05 14.13 -21.94
N GLY A 103 0.16 12.81 -21.83
CA GLY A 103 1.40 12.06 -21.74
C GLY A 103 1.90 11.79 -20.32
N ASP A 104 1.20 12.28 -19.29
CA ASP A 104 1.47 11.85 -17.92
C ASP A 104 1.19 10.36 -17.76
N TYR A 105 2.04 9.68 -17.01
CA TYR A 105 1.81 8.27 -16.71
C TYR A 105 2.23 7.94 -15.27
N ALA A 106 1.73 6.83 -14.76
CA ALA A 106 2.06 6.26 -13.48
C ALA A 106 2.14 4.74 -13.57
N GLY A 107 3.02 4.12 -12.80
CA GLY A 107 3.38 2.70 -12.94
C GLY A 107 4.53 2.50 -13.92
N LEU A 108 4.99 1.26 -14.04
CA LEU A 108 6.16 0.92 -14.85
C LEU A 108 6.05 -0.53 -15.35
N ILE A 109 6.35 -0.76 -16.62
CA ILE A 109 6.35 -2.09 -17.25
C ILE A 109 7.75 -2.48 -17.74
N SER A 110 8.49 -1.54 -18.35
CA SER A 110 9.73 -1.85 -19.05
C SER A 110 10.99 -1.16 -18.49
N GLY A 111 10.87 -0.33 -17.48
CA GLY A 111 12.01 0.44 -16.96
C GLY A 111 12.33 1.70 -17.77
N GLY A 112 11.42 2.21 -18.60
CA GLY A 112 11.55 3.44 -19.36
C GLY A 112 11.67 3.26 -20.87
N CYS A 113 11.93 2.04 -21.32
CA CYS A 113 12.28 1.79 -22.73
C CYS A 113 11.08 1.77 -23.68
N LEU A 114 9.94 1.22 -23.23
CA LEU A 114 8.74 1.05 -24.06
C LEU A 114 7.65 2.07 -23.76
N GLU A 115 7.80 2.85 -22.70
CA GLU A 115 6.77 3.78 -22.23
C GLU A 115 6.47 4.86 -23.27
N GLY A 116 7.45 5.25 -24.10
CA GLY A 116 7.28 6.18 -25.21
C GLY A 116 6.33 5.64 -26.30
N ASP A 117 6.55 4.43 -26.76
CA ASP A 117 5.70 3.75 -27.76
C ASP A 117 4.32 3.38 -27.16
N LEU A 118 4.30 2.90 -25.93
CA LEU A 118 3.05 2.62 -25.20
C LEU A 118 2.14 3.84 -25.11
N ARG A 119 2.71 5.04 -25.03
CA ARG A 119 1.96 6.30 -25.02
C ARG A 119 1.15 6.48 -26.31
N GLU A 120 1.72 6.18 -27.47
CA GLU A 120 1.01 6.28 -28.74
C GLU A 120 -0.16 5.30 -28.83
N HIS A 121 0.05 4.06 -28.36
CA HIS A 121 -1.01 3.06 -28.25
C HIS A 121 -2.09 3.50 -27.25
N ALA A 122 -1.71 4.07 -26.10
CA ALA A 122 -2.65 4.62 -25.11
C ALA A 122 -3.51 5.74 -25.71
N LEU A 123 -2.93 6.66 -26.47
CA LEU A 123 -3.68 7.71 -27.17
C LEU A 123 -4.71 7.16 -28.17
N ARG A 124 -4.38 6.09 -28.88
CA ARG A 124 -5.33 5.39 -29.75
C ARG A 124 -6.50 4.80 -28.97
N VAL A 125 -6.22 4.13 -27.84
CA VAL A 125 -7.23 3.56 -26.94
C VAL A 125 -8.13 4.65 -26.34
N ILE A 126 -7.56 5.75 -25.89
CA ILE A 126 -8.31 6.89 -25.32
C ILE A 126 -9.26 7.49 -26.38
N LYS A 127 -8.79 7.64 -27.63
CA LYS A 127 -9.58 8.22 -28.72
C LYS A 127 -10.67 7.29 -29.24
N SER A 128 -10.35 5.99 -29.41
CA SER A 128 -11.29 5.01 -29.97
C SER A 128 -12.28 4.47 -28.95
N GLY A 129 -11.94 4.53 -27.64
CA GLY A 129 -12.68 3.84 -26.59
C GLY A 129 -12.63 2.31 -26.68
N GLN A 130 -11.74 1.74 -27.51
CA GLN A 130 -11.61 0.31 -27.73
C GLN A 130 -10.32 -0.23 -27.12
N PRO A 131 -10.34 -1.41 -26.50
CA PRO A 131 -9.12 -2.08 -26.03
C PRO A 131 -8.15 -2.36 -27.17
N HIS A 132 -6.86 -2.38 -26.86
CA HIS A 132 -5.81 -2.69 -27.83
C HIS A 132 -4.72 -3.55 -27.18
N THR A 133 -4.26 -4.59 -27.89
CA THR A 133 -3.16 -5.44 -27.46
C THR A 133 -1.89 -5.10 -28.23
N VAL A 134 -0.81 -4.88 -27.52
CA VAL A 134 0.53 -4.62 -28.08
C VAL A 134 1.44 -5.78 -27.69
N GLN A 135 2.25 -6.22 -28.65
CA GLN A 135 3.25 -7.24 -28.42
C GLN A 135 4.64 -6.70 -28.77
N TYR A 136 5.58 -6.88 -27.84
CA TYR A 136 6.99 -6.58 -28.02
C TYR A 136 7.76 -7.90 -27.97
N ASP A 137 8.55 -8.17 -29.00
CA ASP A 137 9.51 -9.27 -29.02
C ASP A 137 10.91 -8.66 -29.11
N LEU A 138 11.66 -8.79 -28.02
CA LEU A 138 13.00 -8.25 -27.89
C LEU A 138 14.07 -9.34 -28.06
N GLN A 139 13.71 -10.52 -28.60
CA GLN A 139 14.63 -11.66 -28.79
C GLN A 139 15.19 -11.76 -30.20
N GLY A 140 14.76 -10.91 -31.14
CA GLY A 140 15.14 -11.00 -32.55
C GLY A 140 16.39 -10.23 -32.93
N PRO A 141 17.07 -10.60 -34.04
CA PRO A 141 18.23 -9.87 -34.57
C PRO A 141 17.87 -8.45 -35.03
N ASP A 142 16.59 -8.09 -35.13
CA ASP A 142 16.08 -6.78 -35.48
C ASP A 142 16.16 -5.74 -34.35
N GLU A 143 16.61 -6.13 -33.15
CA GLU A 143 16.88 -5.21 -32.02
C GLU A 143 17.81 -4.03 -32.41
N LEU A 144 18.75 -4.27 -33.30
CA LEU A 144 19.64 -3.24 -33.82
C LEU A 144 18.94 -2.24 -34.76
N LEU A 145 17.82 -2.62 -35.40
CA LEU A 145 17.06 -1.78 -36.33
C LEU A 145 16.19 -0.76 -35.58
N TRP A 146 15.71 -1.07 -34.37
CA TRP A 146 14.90 -0.15 -33.56
C TRP A 146 15.75 0.79 -32.69
N GLY A 147 17.07 0.61 -32.65
CA GLY A 147 18.00 1.51 -31.97
C GLY A 147 17.84 1.58 -30.44
N LEU A 148 17.11 0.65 -29.83
CA LEU A 148 16.76 0.73 -28.43
C LEU A 148 17.86 0.16 -27.51
N GLY A 149 18.79 -0.68 -28.03
CA GLY A 149 19.92 -1.21 -27.24
C GLY A 149 19.50 -1.82 -25.90
N LEU A 150 18.32 -2.47 -25.86
CA LEU A 150 17.70 -2.95 -24.66
C LEU A 150 18.36 -4.23 -24.20
N GLY A 151 18.97 -4.22 -23.02
CA GLY A 151 19.56 -5.42 -22.40
C GLY A 151 18.54 -6.45 -21.90
N CYS A 152 17.29 -6.40 -22.36
CA CYS A 152 16.21 -7.32 -21.99
C CYS A 152 15.96 -8.28 -23.14
N GLU A 153 16.32 -9.56 -22.96
CA GLU A 153 16.11 -10.63 -23.94
C GLU A 153 14.75 -11.33 -23.70
N GLY A 154 13.65 -10.59 -23.76
CA GLY A 154 12.33 -11.16 -23.48
C GLY A 154 11.23 -10.64 -24.40
N ALA A 155 10.14 -11.40 -24.50
CA ALA A 155 8.91 -10.93 -25.14
C ALA A 155 7.84 -10.58 -24.12
N MET A 156 6.98 -9.61 -24.44
CA MET A 156 5.88 -9.21 -23.57
C MET A 156 4.63 -8.84 -24.37
N ARG A 157 3.47 -9.13 -23.80
CA ARG A 157 2.17 -8.76 -24.35
C ARG A 157 1.43 -7.89 -23.35
N ILE A 158 1.00 -6.71 -23.78
CA ILE A 158 0.36 -5.70 -22.97
C ILE A 158 -1.04 -5.44 -23.54
N LEU A 159 -2.06 -5.62 -22.71
CA LEU A 159 -3.43 -5.25 -23.01
C LEU A 159 -3.70 -3.85 -22.48
N ILE A 160 -4.16 -2.95 -23.33
CA ILE A 160 -4.47 -1.56 -22.98
C ILE A 160 -5.98 -1.37 -23.02
N LEU A 161 -6.56 -0.92 -21.91
CA LEU A 161 -7.99 -0.70 -21.72
C LEU A 161 -8.32 0.79 -21.59
N PRO A 162 -9.42 1.27 -22.17
CA PRO A 162 -9.93 2.61 -21.86
C PRO A 162 -10.54 2.65 -20.46
N VAL A 163 -10.20 3.66 -19.68
CA VAL A 163 -10.76 3.92 -18.33
C VAL A 163 -11.35 5.33 -18.31
N GLY A 164 -12.67 5.41 -18.35
CA GLY A 164 -13.37 6.70 -18.41
C GLY A 164 -14.83 6.56 -18.01
N ALA A 165 -15.57 7.66 -18.08
CA ALA A 165 -16.99 7.71 -17.71
C ALA A 165 -17.85 6.69 -18.47
N ALA A 166 -17.56 6.44 -19.77
CA ALA A 166 -18.28 5.45 -20.58
C ALA A 166 -18.16 4.02 -20.01
N HIS A 167 -17.07 3.73 -19.30
CA HIS A 167 -16.81 2.44 -18.67
C HIS A 167 -16.95 2.50 -17.14
N ASP A 168 -17.57 3.58 -16.60
CA ASP A 168 -17.75 3.80 -15.16
C ASP A 168 -16.41 3.71 -14.38
N TRP A 169 -15.34 4.14 -15.03
CA TRP A 169 -13.98 4.15 -14.47
C TRP A 169 -13.43 2.77 -14.06
N GLN A 170 -14.08 1.69 -14.54
CA GLN A 170 -13.62 0.33 -14.27
C GLN A 170 -12.36 -0.02 -15.09
N PRO A 171 -11.49 -0.88 -14.57
CA PRO A 171 -11.54 -1.57 -13.27
C PRO A 171 -10.98 -0.74 -12.12
N LEU A 172 -10.42 0.45 -12.38
CA LEU A 172 -9.70 1.25 -11.39
C LEU A 172 -10.58 1.70 -10.23
N ARG A 173 -11.86 2.02 -10.48
CA ARG A 173 -12.79 2.40 -9.40
C ARG A 173 -12.96 1.25 -8.40
N TYR A 174 -13.26 0.03 -8.87
CA TYR A 174 -13.39 -1.14 -8.01
C TYR A 174 -12.11 -1.40 -7.19
N LEU A 175 -10.95 -1.36 -7.85
CA LEU A 175 -9.66 -1.57 -7.20
C LEU A 175 -9.33 -0.47 -6.17
N ALA A 176 -9.67 0.79 -6.47
CA ALA A 176 -9.45 1.91 -5.56
C ALA A 176 -10.35 1.81 -4.31
N GLU A 177 -11.62 1.44 -4.48
CA GLU A 177 -12.55 1.19 -3.37
C GLU A 177 -12.06 0.05 -2.48
N ALA A 178 -11.61 -1.07 -3.07
CA ALA A 178 -11.04 -2.20 -2.34
C ALA A 178 -9.76 -1.81 -1.58
N LEU A 179 -8.89 -1.01 -2.21
CA LEU A 179 -7.67 -0.52 -1.58
C LEU A 179 -7.99 0.42 -0.42
N ALA A 180 -8.94 1.35 -0.59
CA ALA A 180 -9.36 2.27 0.48
C ALA A 180 -9.94 1.50 1.69
N ALA A 181 -10.75 0.48 1.43
CA ALA A 181 -11.29 -0.40 2.46
C ALA A 181 -10.26 -1.40 3.02
N HIS A 182 -9.06 -1.47 2.44
CA HIS A 182 -8.03 -2.47 2.74
C HIS A 182 -8.54 -3.91 2.64
N VAL A 183 -9.36 -4.18 1.62
CA VAL A 183 -9.93 -5.50 1.33
C VAL A 183 -9.20 -6.12 0.15
N PRO A 184 -8.79 -7.40 0.23
CA PRO A 184 -8.20 -8.10 -0.90
C PRO A 184 -9.12 -8.09 -2.12
N ALA A 185 -8.55 -7.78 -3.30
CA ALA A 185 -9.29 -7.70 -4.54
C ALA A 185 -8.60 -8.47 -5.67
N VAL A 186 -9.39 -8.86 -6.65
CA VAL A 186 -8.92 -9.50 -7.88
C VAL A 186 -9.78 -9.02 -9.04
N MET A 187 -9.17 -8.81 -10.20
CA MET A 187 -9.90 -8.55 -11.44
C MET A 187 -9.59 -9.63 -12.46
N GLY A 188 -10.59 -10.06 -13.22
CA GLY A 188 -10.43 -10.87 -14.41
C GLY A 188 -10.56 -10.01 -15.65
N ILE A 189 -9.70 -10.23 -16.65
CA ILE A 189 -9.70 -9.48 -17.91
C ILE A 189 -9.58 -10.47 -19.05
N VAL A 190 -10.48 -10.37 -20.03
CA VAL A 190 -10.41 -11.19 -21.25
C VAL A 190 -9.26 -10.69 -22.11
N SER A 191 -8.24 -11.52 -22.29
CA SER A 191 -7.06 -11.21 -23.10
C SER A 191 -7.17 -11.66 -24.56
N ASP A 192 -7.96 -12.71 -24.82
CA ASP A 192 -8.25 -13.24 -26.14
C ASP A 192 -9.68 -13.76 -26.16
N SER A 193 -10.40 -13.56 -27.27
CA SER A 193 -11.77 -14.06 -27.41
C SER A 193 -12.18 -14.19 -28.87
N SER A 194 -12.85 -15.30 -29.16
CA SER A 194 -13.66 -15.52 -30.36
C SER A 194 -15.15 -15.60 -30.00
N GLN A 195 -15.53 -15.47 -28.73
CA GLN A 195 -16.91 -15.63 -28.28
C GLN A 195 -17.72 -14.35 -28.50
N PRO A 196 -18.83 -14.40 -29.24
CA PRO A 196 -19.77 -13.29 -29.36
C PRO A 196 -20.26 -12.84 -27.97
N GLY A 197 -20.27 -11.52 -27.71
CA GLY A 197 -20.71 -10.95 -26.45
C GLY A 197 -19.68 -10.97 -25.32
N VAL A 198 -18.48 -11.48 -25.56
CA VAL A 198 -17.33 -11.44 -24.64
C VAL A 198 -16.10 -10.90 -25.36
N PRO A 199 -16.07 -9.62 -25.73
CA PRO A 199 -14.92 -9.06 -26.45
C PRO A 199 -13.68 -8.98 -25.56
N VAL A 200 -12.50 -8.90 -26.18
CA VAL A 200 -11.23 -8.61 -25.50
C VAL A 200 -11.38 -7.33 -24.68
N GLY A 201 -10.83 -7.33 -23.47
CA GLY A 201 -10.99 -6.24 -22.51
C GLY A 201 -12.24 -6.34 -21.63
N SER A 202 -13.14 -7.31 -21.85
CA SER A 202 -14.26 -7.58 -20.94
C SER A 202 -13.75 -7.91 -19.54
N LEU A 203 -14.41 -7.37 -18.51
CA LEU A 203 -14.04 -7.50 -17.12
C LEU A 203 -14.91 -8.54 -16.39
N ALA A 204 -14.27 -9.33 -15.53
CA ALA A 204 -14.91 -10.18 -14.53
C ALA A 204 -14.50 -9.66 -13.15
N LEU A 205 -15.42 -8.99 -12.45
CA LEU A 205 -15.20 -8.44 -11.11
C LEU A 205 -16.04 -9.24 -10.12
N PRO A 206 -15.47 -9.70 -8.98
CA PRO A 206 -16.21 -10.45 -7.96
C PRO A 206 -17.39 -9.69 -7.38
N HIS A 207 -17.27 -8.36 -7.28
CA HIS A 207 -18.33 -7.44 -6.89
C HIS A 207 -18.64 -6.50 -8.05
N ASP A 208 -19.75 -6.75 -8.72
CA ASP A 208 -20.23 -5.96 -9.87
C ASP A 208 -21.70 -5.55 -9.64
N PRO A 209 -21.95 -4.53 -8.81
CA PRO A 209 -23.31 -4.11 -8.47
C PRO A 209 -24.08 -3.55 -9.68
N GLN A 210 -23.39 -3.20 -10.76
CA GLN A 210 -23.99 -2.66 -11.97
C GLN A 210 -24.23 -3.72 -13.06
N GLY A 211 -23.84 -4.98 -12.81
CA GLY A 211 -24.10 -6.10 -13.70
C GLY A 211 -23.40 -6.01 -15.07
N ARG A 212 -22.28 -5.31 -15.16
CA ARG A 212 -21.54 -5.10 -16.42
C ARG A 212 -20.70 -6.30 -16.84
N THR A 213 -20.39 -7.20 -15.91
CA THR A 213 -19.71 -8.45 -16.23
C THR A 213 -20.58 -9.27 -17.19
N PRO A 214 -20.12 -9.64 -18.40
CA PRO A 214 -20.85 -10.49 -19.31
C PRO A 214 -21.33 -11.78 -18.65
N ALA A 215 -22.51 -12.29 -19.02
CA ALA A 215 -23.10 -13.49 -18.41
C ALA A 215 -22.16 -14.70 -18.46
N ALA A 216 -21.43 -14.89 -19.55
CA ALA A 216 -20.45 -15.96 -19.70
C ALA A 216 -19.29 -15.88 -18.69
N LEU A 217 -18.93 -14.68 -18.23
CA LEU A 217 -17.89 -14.47 -17.25
C LEU A 217 -18.39 -14.59 -15.79
N ARG A 218 -19.68 -14.85 -15.56
CA ARG A 218 -20.27 -15.14 -14.24
C ARG A 218 -20.31 -16.64 -13.93
N SER A 219 -19.68 -17.47 -14.76
CA SER A 219 -19.62 -18.92 -14.59
C SER A 219 -18.85 -19.31 -13.32
N GLU A 220 -19.11 -20.51 -12.80
CA GLU A 220 -18.41 -21.05 -11.62
C GLU A 220 -16.91 -21.14 -11.84
N GLY A 221 -16.47 -21.62 -13.01
CA GLY A 221 -15.05 -21.73 -13.34
C GLY A 221 -14.31 -20.38 -13.32
N VAL A 222 -14.98 -19.29 -13.75
CA VAL A 222 -14.39 -17.93 -13.64
C VAL A 222 -14.31 -17.50 -12.18
N ARG A 223 -15.36 -17.70 -11.37
CA ARG A 223 -15.34 -17.36 -9.94
C ARG A 223 -14.25 -18.11 -9.20
N GLU A 224 -14.11 -19.40 -9.49
CA GLU A 224 -13.07 -20.24 -8.89
C GLU A 224 -11.66 -19.78 -9.28
N ALA A 225 -11.42 -19.47 -10.56
CA ALA A 225 -10.13 -18.96 -11.03
C ALA A 225 -9.75 -17.64 -10.36
N LEU A 226 -10.71 -16.71 -10.20
CA LEU A 226 -10.50 -15.45 -9.47
C LEU A 226 -10.19 -15.71 -7.99
N ALA A 227 -10.94 -16.60 -7.35
CA ALA A 227 -10.71 -16.95 -5.93
C ALA A 227 -9.35 -17.60 -5.72
N GLN A 228 -8.93 -18.49 -6.63
CA GLN A 228 -7.61 -19.13 -6.58
C GLN A 228 -6.48 -18.12 -6.80
N ALA A 229 -6.61 -17.19 -7.75
CA ALA A 229 -5.64 -16.13 -7.97
C ALA A 229 -5.50 -15.23 -6.74
N LEU A 230 -6.63 -14.87 -6.12
CA LEU A 230 -6.68 -14.08 -4.90
C LEU A 230 -6.02 -14.79 -3.71
N ALA A 231 -6.33 -16.07 -3.52
CA ALA A 231 -5.79 -16.87 -2.42
C ALA A 231 -4.28 -17.11 -2.56
N ALA A 232 -3.81 -17.35 -3.79
CA ALA A 232 -2.39 -17.54 -4.08
C ALA A 232 -1.59 -16.23 -4.05
N GLY A 233 -2.24 -15.08 -4.32
CA GLY A 233 -1.56 -13.82 -4.54
C GLY A 233 -0.77 -13.79 -5.86
N GLU A 234 -1.18 -14.58 -6.84
CA GLU A 234 -0.49 -14.72 -8.13
C GLU A 234 -1.47 -14.58 -9.29
N SER A 235 -1.02 -13.92 -10.36
CA SER A 235 -1.81 -13.82 -11.59
C SER A 235 -1.93 -15.19 -12.26
N ARG A 236 -3.12 -15.47 -12.82
CA ARG A 236 -3.44 -16.76 -13.43
C ARG A 236 -4.22 -16.59 -14.72
N TRP A 237 -4.05 -17.57 -15.63
CA TRP A 237 -4.84 -17.67 -16.85
C TRP A 237 -5.91 -18.75 -16.68
N LEU A 238 -7.11 -18.44 -17.15
CA LEU A 238 -8.19 -19.41 -17.34
C LEU A 238 -8.51 -19.45 -18.82
N HIS A 239 -8.40 -20.64 -19.40
CA HIS A 239 -8.89 -20.92 -20.75
C HIS A 239 -10.30 -21.50 -20.64
N ALA A 240 -11.26 -20.91 -21.37
CA ALA A 240 -12.60 -21.48 -21.44
C ALA A 240 -12.53 -22.92 -21.98
N GLN A 241 -13.38 -23.83 -21.48
CA GLN A 241 -13.35 -25.24 -21.84
C GLN A 241 -13.48 -25.49 -23.35
N ASN A 242 -14.22 -24.63 -24.07
CA ASN A 242 -14.39 -24.67 -25.52
C ASN A 242 -13.35 -23.83 -26.29
N GLY A 243 -12.35 -23.27 -25.57
CA GLY A 243 -11.33 -22.40 -26.17
C GLY A 243 -11.84 -21.04 -26.64
N SER A 244 -13.08 -20.68 -26.36
CA SER A 244 -13.71 -19.46 -26.89
C SER A 244 -13.17 -18.15 -26.34
N PHE A 245 -12.57 -18.15 -25.13
CA PHE A 245 -11.88 -17.01 -24.57
C PHE A 245 -10.78 -17.42 -23.59
N THR A 246 -9.86 -16.52 -23.37
CA THR A 246 -8.84 -16.60 -22.32
C THR A 246 -9.03 -15.42 -21.37
N LEU A 247 -9.18 -15.73 -20.06
CA LEU A 247 -9.27 -14.76 -18.99
C LEU A 247 -7.94 -14.71 -18.23
N PHE A 248 -7.45 -13.53 -17.97
CA PHE A 248 -6.30 -13.26 -17.11
C PHE A 248 -6.78 -12.70 -15.77
N ALA A 249 -6.61 -13.47 -14.70
CA ALA A 249 -6.97 -13.09 -13.34
C ALA A 249 -5.77 -12.42 -12.64
N VAL A 250 -5.97 -11.19 -12.15
CA VAL A 250 -4.92 -10.36 -11.55
C VAL A 250 -5.34 -9.99 -10.12
N PRO A 251 -4.68 -10.53 -9.09
CA PRO A 251 -4.90 -10.09 -7.72
C PRO A 251 -4.24 -8.73 -7.49
N LEU A 252 -4.86 -7.90 -6.65
CA LEU A 252 -4.31 -6.62 -6.21
C LEU A 252 -3.42 -6.80 -4.98
N ALA A 253 -2.19 -6.31 -5.04
CA ALA A 253 -1.33 -6.22 -3.87
C ALA A 253 -1.87 -5.13 -2.92
N LEU A 254 -2.31 -5.53 -1.73
CA LEU A 254 -2.59 -4.57 -0.69
C LEU A 254 -1.28 -4.08 -0.07
N PRO A 255 -1.11 -2.77 0.12
CA PRO A 255 0.05 -2.24 0.79
C PRO A 255 0.11 -2.74 2.25
N PRO A 256 1.28 -3.13 2.75
CA PRO A 256 1.42 -3.52 4.14
C PRO A 256 1.05 -2.34 5.05
N ARG A 257 0.33 -2.62 6.14
CA ARG A 257 0.09 -1.65 7.20
C ARG A 257 1.16 -1.81 8.27
N VAL A 258 1.84 -0.71 8.59
CA VAL A 258 2.91 -0.67 9.58
C VAL A 258 2.54 0.30 10.69
N LEU A 259 2.68 -0.14 11.93
CA LEU A 259 2.41 0.64 13.14
C LEU A 259 3.73 1.12 13.76
N ILE A 260 3.89 2.42 13.91
CA ILE A 260 5.03 3.03 14.60
C ILE A 260 4.57 3.50 15.97
N LEU A 261 5.18 2.96 17.02
CA LEU A 261 4.88 3.24 18.42
C LEU A 261 5.98 4.12 19.02
N GLY A 262 5.72 5.43 19.00
CA GLY A 262 6.64 6.50 19.31
C GLY A 262 6.78 7.45 18.13
N ALA A 263 6.44 8.73 18.33
CA ALA A 263 6.47 9.80 17.35
C ALA A 263 7.65 10.75 17.56
N GLY A 264 8.81 10.21 17.96
CA GLY A 264 10.06 10.97 18.05
C GLY A 264 10.52 11.46 16.67
N PRO A 265 11.46 12.42 16.63
CA PRO A 265 12.00 12.93 15.34
C PRO A 265 12.64 11.83 14.49
N ASP A 266 13.14 10.78 15.09
CA ASP A 266 13.74 9.61 14.44
C ASP A 266 12.71 8.66 13.81
N ALA A 267 11.42 8.82 14.12
CA ALA A 267 10.35 8.10 13.46
C ALA A 267 10.01 8.67 12.06
N ALA A 268 10.24 9.96 11.82
CA ALA A 268 9.90 10.60 10.57
C ALA A 268 10.58 9.94 9.35
N PRO A 269 11.91 9.71 9.33
CA PRO A 269 12.55 9.04 8.20
C PRO A 269 12.07 7.58 8.03
N VAL A 270 11.63 6.88 9.08
CA VAL A 270 11.03 5.54 8.95
C VAL A 270 9.72 5.62 8.18
N VAL A 271 8.87 6.60 8.52
CA VAL A 271 7.60 6.86 7.85
C VAL A 271 7.84 7.23 6.39
N ASP A 272 8.80 8.11 6.10
CA ASP A 272 9.09 8.57 4.74
C ASP A 272 9.61 7.43 3.84
N PHE A 273 10.53 6.59 4.31
CA PHE A 273 11.00 5.43 3.55
C PHE A 273 9.89 4.40 3.34
N ALA A 274 9.08 4.13 4.36
CA ALA A 274 7.96 3.21 4.26
C ALA A 274 6.90 3.68 3.25
N ALA A 275 6.57 4.98 3.25
CA ALA A 275 5.65 5.57 2.28
C ALA A 275 6.17 5.49 0.84
N ARG A 276 7.49 5.65 0.61
CA ARG A 276 8.11 5.42 -0.72
C ARG A 276 7.99 3.99 -1.22
N LEU A 277 7.87 3.02 -0.30
CA LEU A 277 7.55 1.63 -0.61
C LEU A 277 6.04 1.36 -0.72
N ASN A 278 5.22 2.43 -0.71
CA ASN A 278 3.76 2.35 -0.75
C ASN A 278 3.16 1.61 0.47
N TRP A 279 3.82 1.64 1.64
CA TRP A 279 3.26 1.12 2.86
C TRP A 279 2.30 2.12 3.51
N ARG A 280 1.28 1.62 4.19
CA ARG A 280 0.34 2.44 4.97
C ARG A 280 0.84 2.52 6.41
N VAL A 281 1.32 3.69 6.81
CA VAL A 281 1.95 3.87 8.12
C VAL A 281 1.01 4.59 9.06
N THR A 282 0.75 3.98 10.21
CA THR A 282 0.07 4.61 11.35
C THR A 282 1.11 4.91 12.43
N VAL A 283 1.14 6.14 12.90
CA VAL A 283 2.01 6.57 14.02
C VAL A 283 1.15 6.76 15.26
N LEU A 284 1.64 6.30 16.41
CA LEU A 284 0.98 6.48 17.69
C LEU A 284 1.98 6.94 18.76
N ASP A 285 1.62 7.97 19.51
CA ASP A 285 2.38 8.41 20.70
C ASP A 285 1.42 8.84 21.82
N HIS A 286 1.83 8.59 23.04
CA HIS A 286 1.08 8.99 24.23
C HIS A 286 1.29 10.47 24.62
N ARG A 287 2.26 11.13 24.02
CA ARG A 287 2.59 12.55 24.25
C ARG A 287 1.96 13.39 23.14
N ALA A 288 0.98 14.23 23.49
CA ALA A 288 0.25 15.05 22.54
C ALA A 288 1.14 15.96 21.67
N ALA A 289 2.24 16.46 22.24
CA ALA A 289 3.16 17.33 21.52
C ALA A 289 3.90 16.60 20.37
N TYR A 290 4.08 15.29 20.49
CA TYR A 290 4.73 14.47 19.47
C TYR A 290 3.74 13.86 18.48
N ALA A 291 2.54 13.48 18.91
CA ALA A 291 1.48 12.94 18.08
C ALA A 291 0.83 14.02 17.19
N ASN A 292 1.65 14.63 16.34
CA ASN A 292 1.25 15.73 15.46
C ASN A 292 1.41 15.32 14.00
N ALA A 293 0.30 15.32 13.24
CA ALA A 293 0.29 14.93 11.83
C ALA A 293 1.21 15.82 10.95
N ALA A 294 1.47 17.07 11.34
CA ALA A 294 2.38 17.94 10.61
C ALA A 294 3.83 17.43 10.59
N HIS A 295 4.23 16.62 11.59
CA HIS A 295 5.55 16.00 11.63
C HIS A 295 5.67 14.73 10.78
N PHE A 296 4.54 14.19 10.33
CA PHE A 296 4.45 12.92 9.59
C PHE A 296 3.54 13.05 8.37
N PRO A 297 3.83 13.94 7.42
CA PRO A 297 2.95 14.19 6.27
C PRO A 297 2.75 12.97 5.36
N ALA A 298 3.65 11.99 5.42
CA ALA A 298 3.57 10.76 4.67
C ALA A 298 2.85 9.61 5.42
N ALA A 299 2.46 9.83 6.69
CA ALA A 299 1.69 8.85 7.44
C ALA A 299 0.22 8.84 7.00
N GLU A 300 -0.40 7.65 6.99
CA GLU A 300 -1.85 7.50 6.78
C GLU A 300 -2.65 8.09 7.95
N ALA A 301 -2.16 7.89 9.17
CA ALA A 301 -2.79 8.41 10.37
C ALA A 301 -1.75 8.64 11.48
N VAL A 302 -2.02 9.65 12.31
CA VAL A 302 -1.24 9.93 13.53
C VAL A 302 -2.22 10.00 14.69
N HIS A 303 -2.01 9.15 15.70
CA HIS A 303 -2.89 9.05 16.85
C HIS A 303 -2.20 9.48 18.14
N HIS A 304 -2.86 10.34 18.90
CA HIS A 304 -2.55 10.57 20.30
C HIS A 304 -3.36 9.57 21.13
N ALA A 305 -2.70 8.54 21.67
CA ALA A 305 -3.34 7.52 22.49
C ALA A 305 -2.35 6.92 23.48
N ARG A 306 -2.86 6.45 24.61
CA ARG A 306 -2.05 5.78 25.63
C ARG A 306 -1.79 4.32 25.21
N PRO A 307 -0.75 3.68 25.78
CA PRO A 307 -0.43 2.29 25.46
C PRO A 307 -1.56 1.28 25.74
N ASP A 308 -2.40 1.54 26.74
CA ASP A 308 -3.56 0.72 27.10
C ASP A 308 -4.71 0.82 26.09
N GLU A 309 -4.73 1.89 25.27
CA GLU A 309 -5.69 2.11 24.20
C GLU A 309 -5.27 1.46 22.85
N LEU A 310 -4.08 0.89 22.78
CA LEU A 310 -3.52 0.30 21.55
C LEU A 310 -4.43 -0.77 20.90
N GLY A 311 -5.14 -1.54 21.73
CA GLY A 311 -6.08 -2.58 21.25
C GLY A 311 -7.23 -2.04 20.41
N ALA A 312 -7.60 -0.75 20.57
CA ALA A 312 -8.67 -0.12 19.80
C ALA A 312 -8.34 0.06 18.31
N LEU A 313 -7.05 -0.01 17.94
CA LEU A 313 -6.59 0.12 16.55
C LEU A 313 -6.79 -1.14 15.69
N GLY A 314 -7.32 -2.23 16.25
CA GLY A 314 -7.50 -3.46 15.49
C GLY A 314 -6.17 -4.04 15.01
N LEU A 315 -5.28 -4.38 15.93
CA LEU A 315 -3.89 -4.78 15.68
C LEU A 315 -3.70 -5.91 14.65
N GLY A 316 -4.70 -6.78 14.47
CA GLY A 316 -4.64 -7.89 13.50
C GLY A 316 -4.50 -7.45 12.03
N GLY A 317 -4.76 -6.18 11.73
CA GLY A 317 -4.60 -5.62 10.38
C GLY A 317 -3.19 -5.12 10.06
N TYR A 318 -2.25 -5.11 11.02
CA TYR A 318 -0.89 -4.64 10.80
C TYR A 318 0.07 -5.79 10.47
N ALA A 319 0.90 -5.58 9.44
CA ALA A 319 1.94 -6.51 9.03
C ALA A 319 3.20 -6.39 9.90
N ALA A 320 3.43 -5.22 10.47
CA ALA A 320 4.56 -4.96 11.37
C ALA A 320 4.22 -3.88 12.39
N ALA A 321 4.84 -3.95 13.56
CA ALA A 321 4.85 -2.89 14.56
C ALA A 321 6.29 -2.58 14.97
N VAL A 322 6.63 -1.29 15.07
CA VAL A 322 7.98 -0.82 15.46
C VAL A 322 7.85 0.00 16.75
N LEU A 323 8.56 -0.41 17.80
CA LEU A 323 8.63 0.29 19.06
C LEU A 323 9.86 1.19 19.10
N MET A 324 9.62 2.50 19.19
CA MET A 324 10.66 3.53 19.24
C MET A 324 10.26 4.72 20.12
N SER A 325 9.56 4.44 21.24
CA SER A 325 9.14 5.49 22.19
C SER A 325 10.30 6.04 23.03
N HIS A 326 11.45 5.35 23.05
CA HIS A 326 12.61 5.61 23.90
C HIS A 326 12.34 5.57 25.42
N HIS A 327 11.11 5.28 25.83
CA HIS A 327 10.71 5.20 27.24
C HIS A 327 10.42 3.77 27.66
N LEU A 328 11.15 3.26 28.67
CA LEU A 328 11.14 1.84 29.03
C LEU A 328 9.77 1.34 29.51
N ALA A 329 9.06 2.15 30.33
CA ALA A 329 7.74 1.76 30.83
C ALA A 329 6.69 1.75 29.71
N THR A 330 6.75 2.72 28.80
CA THR A 330 5.86 2.80 27.63
C THR A 330 6.09 1.62 26.68
N ASP A 331 7.36 1.32 26.36
CA ASP A 331 7.69 0.16 25.52
C ASP A 331 7.24 -1.16 26.15
N LEU A 332 7.34 -1.30 27.48
CA LEU A 332 6.83 -2.48 28.19
C LEU A 332 5.32 -2.64 28.01
N SER A 333 4.56 -1.56 28.12
CA SER A 333 3.11 -1.58 27.92
C SER A 333 2.75 -1.90 26.47
N TYR A 334 3.45 -1.36 25.49
CA TYR A 334 3.28 -1.71 24.08
C TYR A 334 3.62 -3.18 23.81
N LEU A 335 4.71 -3.72 24.37
CA LEU A 335 5.08 -5.13 24.21
C LEU A 335 4.01 -6.06 24.79
N ARG A 336 3.38 -5.72 25.93
CA ARG A 336 2.26 -6.50 26.48
C ARG A 336 1.07 -6.55 25.53
N ALA A 337 0.67 -5.41 24.99
CA ALA A 337 -0.42 -5.35 24.02
C ALA A 337 -0.10 -6.15 22.73
N LEU A 338 1.15 -6.06 22.26
CA LEU A 338 1.59 -6.80 21.07
C LEU A 338 1.77 -8.30 21.34
N ALA A 339 2.10 -8.71 22.56
CA ALA A 339 2.17 -10.11 22.92
C ALA A 339 0.83 -10.83 22.74
N THR A 340 -0.28 -10.15 23.02
CA THR A 340 -1.64 -10.68 22.84
C THR A 340 -2.21 -10.47 21.42
N SER A 341 -1.48 -9.79 20.54
CA SER A 341 -1.91 -9.47 19.18
C SER A 341 -1.46 -10.52 18.16
N ALA A 342 -2.05 -10.47 16.96
CA ALA A 342 -1.66 -11.29 15.81
C ALA A 342 -0.61 -10.61 14.91
N VAL A 343 -0.03 -9.46 15.30
CA VAL A 343 1.00 -8.77 14.50
C VAL A 343 2.21 -9.69 14.31
N PRO A 344 2.58 -10.04 13.07
CA PRO A 344 3.58 -11.08 12.83
C PRO A 344 5.03 -10.60 13.00
N TYR A 345 5.28 -9.30 12.89
CA TYR A 345 6.60 -8.70 13.06
C TYR A 345 6.54 -7.61 14.13
N VAL A 346 7.35 -7.74 15.18
CA VAL A 346 7.46 -6.75 16.27
C VAL A 346 8.92 -6.32 16.35
N GLY A 347 9.22 -5.10 15.96
CA GLY A 347 10.56 -4.53 16.01
C GLY A 347 10.75 -3.65 17.25
N LEU A 348 11.86 -3.80 17.96
CA LEU A 348 12.19 -2.96 19.10
C LEU A 348 13.49 -2.21 18.84
N LEU A 349 13.41 -0.88 18.84
CA LEU A 349 14.58 -0.01 18.72
C LEU A 349 15.35 0.06 20.05
N GLY A 350 16.65 -0.04 19.96
CA GLY A 350 17.55 0.08 21.08
C GLY A 350 18.50 -1.11 21.26
N PRO A 351 19.51 -0.99 22.13
CA PRO A 351 20.53 -2.00 22.32
C PRO A 351 19.97 -3.29 22.94
N ALA A 352 20.70 -4.41 22.77
CA ALA A 352 20.34 -5.71 23.34
C ALA A 352 20.07 -5.65 24.86
N ALA A 353 20.84 -4.85 25.61
CA ALA A 353 20.61 -4.67 27.05
C ALA A 353 19.22 -4.07 27.37
N ARG A 354 18.67 -3.18 26.50
CA ARG A 354 17.29 -2.67 26.62
C ARG A 354 16.26 -3.77 26.40
N ARG A 355 16.43 -4.54 25.32
CA ARG A 355 15.60 -5.73 25.04
C ARG A 355 15.57 -6.67 26.24
N ASP A 356 16.73 -7.04 26.79
CA ASP A 356 16.85 -8.02 27.87
C ASP A 356 16.13 -7.51 29.15
N LYS A 357 16.22 -6.22 29.45
CA LYS A 357 15.50 -5.60 30.59
C LYS A 357 13.98 -5.64 30.38
N LEU A 358 13.50 -5.40 29.15
CA LEU A 358 12.09 -5.42 28.83
C LEU A 358 11.52 -6.84 28.89
N LEU A 359 12.23 -7.82 28.32
CA LEU A 359 11.82 -9.22 28.36
C LEU A 359 11.81 -9.79 29.78
N ALA A 360 12.78 -9.43 30.63
CA ALA A 360 12.78 -9.81 32.04
C ALA A 360 11.54 -9.28 32.78
N ARG A 361 11.12 -8.03 32.51
CA ARG A 361 9.92 -7.42 33.11
C ARG A 361 8.61 -7.96 32.53
N LEU A 362 8.61 -8.40 31.28
CA LEU A 362 7.46 -9.02 30.62
C LEU A 362 7.20 -10.44 31.17
N GLY A 363 8.25 -11.13 31.63
CA GLY A 363 8.14 -12.46 32.21
C GLY A 363 7.60 -13.51 31.23
N LEU A 364 6.58 -14.25 31.64
CA LEU A 364 6.01 -15.33 30.83
C LEU A 364 5.33 -14.84 29.53
N GLU A 365 4.83 -13.59 29.53
CA GLU A 365 4.20 -12.98 28.33
C GLU A 365 5.22 -12.86 27.18
N ALA A 366 6.51 -12.77 27.46
CA ALA A 366 7.57 -12.72 26.46
C ALA A 366 7.55 -13.93 25.50
N ARG A 367 7.03 -15.08 25.95
CA ARG A 367 6.93 -16.29 25.12
C ARG A 367 6.03 -16.10 23.91
N ALA A 368 5.01 -15.26 24.01
CA ALA A 368 4.11 -14.95 22.92
C ALA A 368 4.77 -14.12 21.80
N LEU A 369 5.91 -13.50 22.08
CA LEU A 369 6.72 -12.74 21.10
C LEU A 369 7.82 -13.60 20.44
N ASN A 370 7.98 -14.86 20.82
CA ASN A 370 8.98 -15.74 20.22
C ASN A 370 8.72 -15.91 18.72
N GLY A 371 9.77 -15.75 17.92
CA GLY A 371 9.70 -15.82 16.46
C GLY A 371 9.13 -14.58 15.78
N ARG A 372 8.60 -13.60 16.57
CA ARG A 372 8.05 -12.34 16.07
C ARG A 372 8.83 -11.10 16.47
N LEU A 373 9.61 -11.18 17.58
CA LEU A 373 10.37 -10.05 18.11
C LEU A 373 11.73 -9.94 17.42
N HIS A 374 11.97 -8.80 16.79
CA HIS A 374 13.22 -8.38 16.16
C HIS A 374 13.86 -7.28 17.02
N ALA A 375 14.90 -7.64 17.78
CA ALA A 375 15.50 -6.72 18.74
C ALA A 375 17.00 -7.06 18.98
N PRO A 376 17.88 -6.14 18.69
CA PRO A 376 17.69 -4.82 18.06
C PRO A 376 17.10 -4.95 16.67
N ILE A 377 16.15 -4.02 16.34
CA ILE A 377 15.59 -3.91 15.01
C ILE A 377 16.60 -3.32 14.02
N GLY A 378 16.53 -3.76 12.77
CA GLY A 378 17.28 -3.25 11.64
C GLY A 378 18.39 -4.20 11.15
N LEU A 379 18.56 -4.23 9.83
CA LEU A 379 19.69 -4.93 9.21
C LEU A 379 21.02 -4.23 9.58
N PRO A 380 22.13 -4.96 9.67
CA PRO A 380 23.45 -4.39 10.00
C PRO A 380 24.06 -3.66 8.78
N LEU A 381 23.41 -2.56 8.34
CA LEU A 381 23.86 -1.77 7.18
C LEU A 381 24.94 -0.75 7.53
N GLY A 382 25.17 -0.50 8.84
CA GLY A 382 26.05 0.57 9.30
C GLY A 382 25.32 1.91 9.39
N GLY A 383 26.07 2.95 9.86
CA GLY A 383 25.51 4.30 10.08
C GLY A 383 24.83 4.48 11.44
N ARG A 384 24.74 5.75 11.87
CA ARG A 384 24.16 6.14 13.18
C ARG A 384 23.19 7.31 13.05
N THR A 385 23.02 7.88 11.86
CA THR A 385 22.03 8.95 11.66
C THR A 385 20.62 8.37 11.71
N PRO A 386 19.60 9.16 12.04
CA PRO A 386 18.21 8.71 12.00
C PRO A 386 17.81 8.07 10.69
N GLU A 387 18.27 8.61 9.55
CA GLU A 387 17.99 8.10 8.20
C GLU A 387 18.66 6.74 7.96
N ALA A 388 19.93 6.55 8.41
CA ALA A 388 20.62 5.28 8.27
C ALA A 388 19.96 4.17 9.09
N VAL A 389 19.51 4.52 10.31
CA VAL A 389 18.74 3.61 11.18
C VAL A 389 17.38 3.30 10.56
N ALA A 390 16.68 4.31 10.03
CA ALA A 390 15.39 4.13 9.34
C ALA A 390 15.51 3.21 8.12
N LEU A 391 16.55 3.40 7.30
CA LEU A 391 16.83 2.52 6.16
C LEU A 391 17.04 1.08 6.63
N ALA A 392 17.80 0.85 7.68
CA ALA A 392 18.05 -0.47 8.24
C ALA A 392 16.76 -1.15 8.74
N ILE A 393 15.87 -0.38 9.42
CA ILE A 393 14.56 -0.84 9.91
C ILE A 393 13.67 -1.22 8.74
N VAL A 394 13.51 -0.33 7.77
CA VAL A 394 12.61 -0.55 6.62
C VAL A 394 13.12 -1.69 5.75
N ALA A 395 14.44 -1.81 5.55
CA ALA A 395 15.03 -2.92 4.80
C ALA A 395 14.80 -4.27 5.49
N GLU A 396 14.87 -4.35 6.83
CA GLU A 396 14.57 -5.59 7.56
C GLU A 396 13.10 -5.97 7.45
N ILE A 397 12.18 -5.01 7.63
CA ILE A 397 10.75 -5.25 7.46
C ILE A 397 10.44 -5.68 6.02
N GLN A 398 11.03 -5.03 5.01
CA GLN A 398 10.85 -5.40 3.61
C GLN A 398 11.34 -6.84 3.35
N ALA A 399 12.50 -7.23 3.89
CA ALA A 399 13.00 -8.59 3.77
C ALA A 399 12.08 -9.60 4.47
N PHE A 400 11.51 -9.26 5.63
CA PHE A 400 10.51 -10.08 6.32
C PHE A 400 9.24 -10.26 5.48
N LEU A 401 8.69 -9.18 4.96
CA LEU A 401 7.49 -9.20 4.12
C LEU A 401 7.68 -9.98 2.82
N GLY A 402 8.90 -9.96 2.28
CA GLY A 402 9.32 -10.72 1.10
C GLY A 402 9.67 -12.19 1.37
N GLY A 403 9.58 -12.66 2.62
CA GLY A 403 9.97 -14.03 2.97
C GLY A 403 11.49 -14.27 2.96
N GLY A 404 12.29 -13.22 2.84
CA GLY A 404 13.76 -13.28 2.73
C GLY A 404 14.52 -13.33 4.06
N LEU A 405 13.84 -13.13 5.20
CA LEU A 405 14.49 -13.30 6.51
C LEU A 405 14.29 -14.72 7.03
N PRO A 406 15.35 -15.40 7.48
CA PRO A 406 15.18 -16.56 8.35
C PRO A 406 14.44 -16.10 9.62
N GLN A 407 13.53 -16.96 10.11
CA GLN A 407 12.76 -16.72 11.34
C GLN A 407 13.62 -16.07 12.41
N ALA A 408 13.07 -15.06 13.07
CA ALA A 408 13.70 -14.11 13.98
C ALA A 408 15.03 -14.59 14.61
N ARG A 409 16.09 -13.81 14.51
CA ARG A 409 17.31 -13.96 15.29
C ARG A 409 16.98 -13.75 16.78
N SER A 410 16.15 -14.62 17.33
CA SER A 410 15.78 -14.57 18.74
C SER A 410 16.96 -15.09 19.57
N GLY A 411 17.77 -14.17 20.08
CA GLY A 411 18.74 -14.49 21.13
C GLY A 411 18.09 -15.16 22.37
N VAL A 412 16.78 -15.16 22.45
CA VAL A 412 15.96 -15.84 23.49
C VAL A 412 16.07 -17.36 23.35
N ALA A 413 15.96 -17.92 22.14
CA ALA A 413 16.08 -19.37 21.93
C ALA A 413 17.50 -19.88 22.23
N GLN A 414 18.52 -19.06 22.00
CA GLN A 414 19.91 -19.44 22.23
C GLN A 414 20.30 -19.40 23.73
N ARG A 415 19.68 -18.48 24.51
CA ARG A 415 19.89 -18.41 25.97
C ARG A 415 19.10 -19.48 26.72
N LEU A 416 17.88 -19.79 26.31
CA LEU A 416 17.09 -20.87 26.93
C LEU A 416 17.72 -22.25 26.69
N ARG A 417 18.40 -22.47 25.55
CA ARG A 417 19.19 -23.71 25.31
C ARG A 417 20.45 -23.77 26.14
N ARG A 418 21.07 -22.64 26.49
CA ARG A 418 22.24 -22.62 27.40
C ARG A 418 21.86 -22.78 28.87
N ALA A 419 20.71 -22.23 29.30
CA ALA A 419 20.23 -22.38 30.67
C ALA A 419 19.61 -23.76 30.98
N SER A 420 19.36 -24.59 29.97
CA SER A 420 18.92 -25.99 30.13
C SER A 420 20.05 -27.00 29.94
N ALA A 421 21.27 -26.53 29.75
CA ALA A 421 22.48 -27.36 29.61
C ALA A 421 23.48 -27.22 30.80
N ASP A 422 23.17 -26.32 31.76
CA ASP A 422 23.74 -26.20 33.09
C ASP A 422 22.71 -26.65 34.13
#